data_9dfa12fc1eb72ab1de7b35557e53ddba
#
_entry.id   9dfa12fc1eb72ab1de7b35557e53ddba
#
_cell.length_a   1.000
_cell.length_b   1.000
_cell.length_c   1.000
_cell.angle_alpha   90.00
_cell.angle_beta   90.00
_cell.angle_gamma   90.00
#
_symmetry.space_group_name_H-M   'P 1'
#
loop_
_entity.id
_entity.type
_entity.pdbx_description
1 polymer ?
#
loop_
_entity_poly.entity_id
_entity_poly.type
_entity_poly.pdbx_seq_one_letter_code
_entity_poly.pdbx_strand_id
1 'polypeptide(L)'
;LDDLVFVREHSTKSIRYASDLEILEQLFTKFPIQEVIAKSSLITEEFKMILSQKSCQLQEFSSLAELQLRIEDDDSILPHAHTEHTVTAVSSIESQMADFSPTFASLVGSSPAMQKLRADLLRVARFDVSVLLIGETGTGKKTIARAIHELSARRKMPFKDGVLSNSNESVIEAKLFGVSKGGFTGAVEGKGLFEEANGGTLFLDEIGEITPNIQTKLLQVLSEGIINRVGSNKDIHIDTRMIFATNANLETKIKIGTFREDLFYRINDVTIRLPPLRDRIEDIPQIARSFLKRNNIKKELSPSAITLLQSLTWRGNIRQLEKVIRNAALLYCDGECIEPQHIRL
;
A
#
# COMPACT_ATOMS: atom_id res chain seq x y z
N LEU A 1 -4.48 -12.40 10.31
CA LEU A 1 -5.53 -13.22 10.94
C LEU A 1 -5.31 -13.43 12.43
N ASP A 2 -4.05 -13.30 12.90
CA ASP A 2 -3.69 -13.62 14.30
C ASP A 2 -4.27 -12.66 15.36
N ASP A 3 -4.74 -11.48 14.98
CA ASP A 3 -5.26 -10.45 15.88
C ASP A 3 -6.71 -10.04 15.53
N LEU A 4 -7.45 -10.92 14.85
CA LEU A 4 -8.83 -10.63 14.47
C LEU A 4 -9.83 -11.31 15.40
N VAL A 5 -10.83 -10.55 15.81
CA VAL A 5 -12.02 -11.02 16.48
C VAL A 5 -13.15 -11.10 15.45
N PHE A 6 -13.76 -12.26 15.31
CA PHE A 6 -14.89 -12.49 14.42
C PHE A 6 -16.19 -12.32 15.21
N VAL A 7 -17.14 -11.62 14.61
CA VAL A 7 -18.41 -11.28 15.27
C VAL A 7 -19.58 -11.68 14.39
N ARG A 8 -20.52 -12.48 14.92
CA ARG A 8 -21.70 -12.94 14.19
C ARG A 8 -22.96 -12.21 14.62
N GLU A 9 -23.69 -11.67 13.66
CA GLU A 9 -24.98 -10.99 13.89
C GLU A 9 -26.15 -11.96 14.04
N HIS A 10 -27.12 -11.58 14.89
CA HIS A 10 -28.27 -12.40 15.24
C HIS A 10 -29.25 -12.67 14.08
N SER A 11 -29.38 -11.73 13.13
CA SER A 11 -30.46 -11.76 12.13
C SER A 11 -29.98 -12.05 10.69
N THR A 12 -28.73 -11.79 10.33
CA THR A 12 -28.28 -11.81 8.94
C THR A 12 -27.28 -12.92 8.64
N LYS A 13 -26.84 -13.70 9.64
CA LYS A 13 -25.70 -14.63 9.54
C LYS A 13 -24.42 -13.96 9.01
N SER A 14 -24.34 -12.64 9.05
CA SER A 14 -23.15 -11.89 8.62
C SER A 14 -22.05 -11.99 9.65
N ILE A 15 -20.81 -12.17 9.20
CA ILE A 15 -19.62 -12.16 10.04
C ILE A 15 -18.93 -10.82 9.86
N ARG A 16 -18.60 -10.15 10.98
CA ARG A 16 -17.84 -8.90 11.01
C ARG A 16 -16.53 -9.10 11.77
N TYR A 17 -15.61 -8.18 11.60
CA TYR A 17 -14.28 -8.28 12.18
C TYR A 17 -14.02 -7.07 13.09
N ALA A 18 -13.44 -7.33 14.25
CA ALA A 18 -12.90 -6.31 15.12
C ALA A 18 -11.40 -6.53 15.32
N SER A 19 -10.61 -5.48 15.22
CA SER A 19 -9.15 -5.54 15.43
C SER A 19 -8.74 -5.16 16.85
N ASP A 20 -9.65 -4.55 17.61
CA ASP A 20 -9.43 -4.10 18.99
C ASP A 20 -10.78 -3.96 19.73
N LEU A 21 -10.70 -3.70 21.03
CA LEU A 21 -11.87 -3.57 21.90
C LEU A 21 -12.77 -2.39 21.53
N GLU A 22 -12.20 -1.29 21.05
CA GLU A 22 -12.97 -0.08 20.68
C GLU A 22 -13.85 -0.34 19.47
N ILE A 23 -13.32 -1.04 18.45
CA ILE A 23 -14.10 -1.46 17.28
C ILE A 23 -15.17 -2.48 17.68
N LEU A 24 -14.85 -3.42 18.56
CA LEU A 24 -15.81 -4.40 19.07
C LEU A 24 -16.98 -3.71 19.78
N GLU A 25 -16.73 -2.73 20.64
CA GLU A 25 -17.78 -1.95 21.31
C GLU A 25 -18.65 -1.17 20.32
N GLN A 26 -18.05 -0.60 19.27
CA GLN A 26 -18.80 0.07 18.20
C GLN A 26 -19.70 -0.89 17.44
N LEU A 27 -19.23 -2.13 17.19
CA LEU A 27 -20.05 -3.18 16.56
C LEU A 27 -21.24 -3.58 17.45
N PHE A 28 -21.02 -3.75 18.75
CA PHE A 28 -22.11 -4.02 19.71
C PHE A 28 -23.16 -2.91 19.78
N THR A 29 -22.74 -1.67 19.54
CA THR A 29 -23.67 -0.53 19.56
C THR A 29 -24.53 -0.47 18.28
N LYS A 30 -23.99 -0.93 17.15
CA LYS A 30 -24.64 -0.83 15.84
C LYS A 30 -25.42 -2.07 15.41
N PHE A 31 -25.04 -3.25 15.93
CA PHE A 31 -25.55 -4.53 15.45
C PHE A 31 -25.90 -5.48 16.59
N PRO A 32 -26.98 -6.29 16.45
CA PRO A 32 -27.31 -7.35 17.39
C PRO A 32 -26.37 -8.56 17.21
N ILE A 33 -25.32 -8.64 18.03
CA ILE A 33 -24.30 -9.67 17.94
C ILE A 33 -24.68 -10.86 18.78
N GLN A 34 -24.59 -12.07 18.23
CA GLN A 34 -24.91 -13.32 18.89
C GLN A 34 -23.65 -14.05 19.39
N GLU A 35 -22.58 -14.03 18.63
CA GLU A 35 -21.42 -14.85 18.88
C GLU A 35 -20.15 -14.10 18.53
N VAL A 36 -19.10 -14.32 19.32
CA VAL A 36 -17.75 -13.77 19.11
C VAL A 36 -16.75 -14.92 19.11
N ILE A 37 -15.94 -15.01 18.09
CA ILE A 37 -14.88 -15.99 17.94
C ILE A 37 -13.54 -15.25 18.01
N ALA A 38 -12.73 -15.54 19.02
CA ALA A 38 -11.47 -14.86 19.25
C ALA A 38 -10.34 -15.84 19.61
N LYS A 39 -9.11 -15.48 19.21
CA LYS A 39 -7.93 -16.25 19.60
C LYS A 39 -7.69 -16.11 21.11
N SER A 40 -7.38 -17.21 21.78
CA SER A 40 -7.19 -17.25 23.24
C SER A 40 -6.20 -16.20 23.76
N SER A 41 -5.17 -15.84 22.96
CA SER A 41 -4.19 -14.82 23.32
C SER A 41 -4.74 -13.38 23.33
N LEU A 42 -5.90 -13.13 22.72
CA LEU A 42 -6.58 -11.83 22.68
C LEU A 42 -7.63 -11.67 23.77
N ILE A 43 -7.95 -12.75 24.49
CA ILE A 43 -9.03 -12.77 25.46
C ILE A 43 -8.50 -12.32 26.82
N THR A 44 -8.68 -11.03 27.10
CA THR A 44 -8.40 -10.42 28.41
C THR A 44 -9.61 -10.50 29.34
N GLU A 45 -9.41 -10.26 30.63
CA GLU A 45 -10.52 -10.19 31.59
C GLU A 45 -11.48 -9.04 31.25
N GLU A 46 -10.98 -7.94 30.72
CA GLU A 46 -11.78 -6.81 30.23
C GLU A 46 -12.65 -7.22 29.03
N PHE A 47 -12.09 -7.98 28.10
CA PHE A 47 -12.79 -8.55 26.96
C PHE A 47 -13.94 -9.47 27.39
N LYS A 48 -13.70 -10.38 28.34
CA LYS A 48 -14.70 -11.27 28.90
C LYS A 48 -15.83 -10.51 29.63
N MET A 49 -15.47 -9.42 30.31
CA MET A 49 -16.45 -8.58 31.00
C MET A 49 -17.41 -7.90 30.02
N ILE A 50 -16.89 -7.36 28.93
CA ILE A 50 -17.71 -6.75 27.85
C ILE A 50 -18.68 -7.78 27.27
N LEU A 51 -18.17 -8.96 26.91
CA LEU A 51 -19.01 -10.02 26.33
C LEU A 51 -20.11 -10.49 27.28
N SER A 52 -19.82 -10.65 28.57
CA SER A 52 -20.80 -11.06 29.57
C SER A 52 -21.94 -10.07 29.74
N GLN A 53 -21.65 -8.76 29.67
CA GLN A 53 -22.64 -7.68 29.70
C GLN A 53 -23.59 -7.71 28.49
N LYS A 54 -23.11 -8.22 27.34
CA LYS A 54 -23.87 -8.24 26.08
C LYS A 54 -24.57 -9.57 25.81
N SER A 55 -24.47 -10.54 26.70
CA SER A 55 -25.08 -11.89 26.56
C SER A 55 -24.67 -12.61 25.27
N CYS A 56 -23.44 -12.43 24.84
CA CYS A 56 -22.88 -13.05 23.65
C CYS A 56 -22.15 -14.35 23.98
N GLN A 57 -22.21 -15.33 23.08
CA GLN A 57 -21.39 -16.54 23.17
C GLN A 57 -19.96 -16.27 22.73
N LEU A 58 -18.98 -16.73 23.49
CA LEU A 58 -17.59 -16.67 23.19
C LEU A 58 -17.07 -18.02 22.74
N GLN A 59 -16.49 -18.11 21.54
CA GLN A 59 -15.72 -19.26 21.08
C GLN A 59 -14.23 -18.89 21.02
N GLU A 60 -13.41 -19.73 21.63
CA GLU A 60 -11.96 -19.53 21.69
C GLU A 60 -11.24 -20.50 20.76
N PHE A 61 -10.14 -20.05 20.16
CA PHE A 61 -9.22 -20.92 19.42
C PHE A 61 -7.77 -20.60 19.77
N SER A 62 -6.92 -21.62 19.75
CA SER A 62 -5.50 -21.48 20.12
C SER A 62 -4.57 -21.29 18.90
N SER A 63 -4.99 -21.80 17.74
CA SER A 63 -4.21 -21.72 16.51
C SER A 63 -5.09 -21.58 15.28
N LEU A 64 -4.49 -21.10 14.19
CA LEU A 64 -5.16 -20.96 12.89
C LEU A 64 -5.66 -22.30 12.35
N ALA A 65 -4.92 -23.38 12.63
CA ALA A 65 -5.30 -24.74 12.24
C ALA A 65 -6.57 -25.22 12.99
N GLU A 66 -6.70 -24.88 14.28
CA GLU A 66 -7.91 -25.17 15.07
C GLU A 66 -9.12 -24.39 14.56
N LEU A 67 -8.92 -23.12 14.18
CA LEU A 67 -9.98 -22.31 13.57
C LEU A 67 -10.42 -22.89 12.23
N GLN A 68 -9.48 -23.34 11.38
CA GLN A 68 -9.78 -23.97 10.10
C GLN A 68 -10.57 -25.27 10.28
N LEU A 69 -10.17 -26.15 11.20
CA LEU A 69 -10.89 -27.38 11.50
C LEU A 69 -12.32 -27.11 11.99
N ARG A 70 -12.53 -26.12 12.86
CA ARG A 70 -13.87 -25.74 13.33
C ARG A 70 -14.75 -25.16 12.24
N ILE A 71 -14.16 -24.43 11.28
CA ILE A 71 -14.85 -23.89 10.10
C ILE A 71 -15.28 -25.01 9.16
N GLU A 72 -14.48 -26.08 9.03
CA GLU A 72 -14.78 -27.25 8.19
C GLU A 72 -15.84 -28.18 8.82
N ASP A 73 -15.89 -28.27 10.15
CA ASP A 73 -16.81 -29.14 10.86
C ASP A 73 -18.20 -28.51 11.13
N ASP A 74 -18.34 -27.21 11.05
CA ASP A 74 -19.60 -26.50 11.32
C ASP A 74 -20.09 -25.71 10.08
N ASP A 75 -20.90 -26.39 9.26
CA ASP A 75 -21.62 -25.82 8.11
C ASP A 75 -22.45 -24.56 8.45
N SER A 76 -22.65 -24.26 9.74
CA SER A 76 -23.37 -23.10 10.24
C SER A 76 -22.47 -21.86 10.41
N ILE A 77 -21.15 -22.02 10.50
CA ILE A 77 -20.18 -20.94 10.69
C ILE A 77 -19.83 -20.26 9.37
N LEU A 78 -19.83 -21.02 8.26
CA LEU A 78 -19.73 -20.47 6.92
C LEU A 78 -20.79 -21.12 6.02
N PRO A 79 -21.56 -20.34 5.23
CA PRO A 79 -22.35 -20.92 4.17
C PRO A 79 -21.39 -21.43 3.09
N HIS A 80 -21.28 -22.75 2.95
CA HIS A 80 -20.58 -23.50 1.89
C HIS A 80 -19.39 -22.76 1.25
N ALA A 81 -18.18 -23.06 1.74
CA ALA A 81 -16.91 -22.55 1.20
C ALA A 81 -16.61 -23.14 -0.19
N HIS A 82 -17.41 -22.82 -1.15
CA HIS A 82 -16.97 -22.82 -2.56
C HIS A 82 -16.43 -21.43 -2.88
N THR A 83 -15.29 -21.41 -3.50
CA THR A 83 -14.41 -20.36 -4.01
C THR A 83 -15.00 -18.96 -4.32
N GLU A 84 -16.32 -18.81 -4.38
CA GLU A 84 -17.01 -17.53 -4.67
C GLU A 84 -17.21 -16.63 -3.43
N HIS A 85 -17.22 -17.18 -2.21
CA HIS A 85 -17.52 -16.38 -1.01
C HIS A 85 -16.31 -15.70 -0.37
N THR A 86 -15.10 -16.20 -0.58
CA THR A 86 -13.87 -15.49 -0.20
C THR A 86 -13.74 -14.18 -1.01
N VAL A 87 -14.19 -14.20 -2.26
CA VAL A 87 -14.23 -13.02 -3.14
C VAL A 87 -15.26 -12.00 -2.63
N THR A 88 -16.40 -12.45 -2.09
CA THR A 88 -17.47 -11.56 -1.63
C THR A 88 -17.13 -10.87 -0.30
N ALA A 89 -16.45 -11.56 0.63
CA ALA A 89 -16.00 -10.97 1.89
C ALA A 89 -14.89 -9.92 1.67
N VAL A 90 -13.95 -10.19 0.76
CA VAL A 90 -12.91 -9.21 0.38
C VAL A 90 -13.54 -8.02 -0.34
N SER A 91 -14.52 -8.23 -1.22
CA SER A 91 -15.20 -7.14 -1.94
C SER A 91 -16.04 -6.25 -1.02
N SER A 92 -16.61 -6.78 0.05
CA SER A 92 -17.35 -5.98 1.04
C SER A 92 -16.44 -5.13 1.92
N ILE A 93 -15.25 -5.63 2.27
CA ILE A 93 -14.21 -4.85 2.96
C ILE A 93 -13.63 -3.81 2.01
N GLU A 94 -13.39 -4.16 0.76
CA GLU A 94 -12.92 -3.24 -0.28
C GLU A 94 -13.91 -2.09 -0.53
N SER A 95 -15.21 -2.37 -0.56
CA SER A 95 -16.24 -1.32 -0.75
C SER A 95 -16.35 -0.37 0.44
N GLN A 96 -16.23 -0.86 1.67
CA GLN A 96 -16.20 0.00 2.86
C GLN A 96 -14.93 0.83 2.97
N MET A 97 -13.78 0.30 2.51
CA MET A 97 -12.52 1.03 2.49
C MET A 97 -12.38 1.98 1.30
N ALA A 98 -13.17 1.83 0.24
CA ALA A 98 -13.23 2.77 -0.86
C ALA A 98 -13.64 4.18 -0.39
N ASP A 99 -14.49 4.28 0.63
CA ASP A 99 -14.90 5.55 1.24
C ASP A 99 -13.77 6.21 2.04
N PHE A 100 -12.78 5.43 2.52
CA PHE A 100 -11.66 5.92 3.31
C PHE A 100 -10.39 6.18 2.49
N SER A 101 -10.20 5.49 1.37
CA SER A 101 -9.03 5.64 0.51
C SER A 101 -9.40 5.56 -0.97
N PRO A 102 -9.65 6.71 -1.62
CA PRO A 102 -9.88 6.76 -3.06
C PRO A 102 -8.74 6.14 -3.87
N THR A 103 -7.49 6.27 -3.38
CA THR A 103 -6.33 5.69 -4.04
C THR A 103 -6.34 4.17 -3.97
N PHE A 104 -6.68 3.58 -2.81
CA PHE A 104 -6.82 2.13 -2.67
C PHE A 104 -7.95 1.58 -3.56
N ALA A 105 -9.09 2.25 -3.61
CA ALA A 105 -10.20 1.91 -4.50
C ALA A 105 -9.82 1.99 -5.99
N SER A 106 -8.86 2.85 -6.33
CA SER A 106 -8.35 2.99 -7.70
C SER A 106 -7.32 1.94 -8.11
N LEU A 107 -6.90 1.06 -7.18
CA LEU A 107 -6.00 -0.05 -7.49
C LEU A 107 -6.74 -1.10 -8.32
N VAL A 108 -6.59 -1.00 -9.63
CA VAL A 108 -7.29 -1.85 -10.61
C VAL A 108 -6.59 -3.21 -10.74
N GLY A 109 -7.39 -4.27 -10.86
CA GLY A 109 -6.95 -5.63 -11.10
C GLY A 109 -7.65 -6.64 -10.18
N SER A 110 -8.01 -7.80 -10.72
CA SER A 110 -8.66 -8.92 -10.02
C SER A 110 -7.76 -10.15 -9.91
N SER A 111 -6.54 -10.09 -10.44
CA SER A 111 -5.58 -11.18 -10.38
C SER A 111 -5.26 -11.60 -8.95
N PRO A 112 -4.90 -12.88 -8.70
CA PRO A 112 -4.47 -13.36 -7.39
C PRO A 112 -3.32 -12.53 -6.81
N ALA A 113 -2.39 -12.08 -7.67
CA ALA A 113 -1.28 -11.22 -7.27
C ALA A 113 -1.76 -9.87 -6.71
N MET A 114 -2.78 -9.26 -7.33
CA MET A 114 -3.37 -8.00 -6.86
C MET A 114 -4.22 -8.18 -5.61
N GLN A 115 -4.94 -9.30 -5.49
CA GLN A 115 -5.69 -9.62 -4.28
C GLN A 115 -4.75 -9.77 -3.07
N LYS A 116 -3.64 -10.52 -3.23
CA LYS A 116 -2.61 -10.63 -2.21
C LYS A 116 -2.01 -9.27 -1.86
N LEU A 117 -1.66 -8.47 -2.87
CA LEU A 117 -1.11 -7.13 -2.64
C LEU A 117 -2.08 -6.26 -1.81
N ARG A 118 -3.37 -6.24 -2.14
CA ARG A 118 -4.37 -5.49 -1.36
C ARG A 118 -4.45 -5.97 0.09
N ALA A 119 -4.45 -7.28 0.33
CA ALA A 119 -4.45 -7.83 1.68
C ALA A 119 -3.21 -7.39 2.47
N ASP A 120 -2.03 -7.39 1.84
CA ASP A 120 -0.77 -6.94 2.47
C ASP A 120 -0.82 -5.43 2.79
N LEU A 121 -1.41 -4.60 1.90
CA LEU A 121 -1.59 -3.16 2.13
C LEU A 121 -2.48 -2.89 3.34
N LEU A 122 -3.61 -3.59 3.45
CA LEU A 122 -4.55 -3.45 4.56
C LEU A 122 -3.92 -3.83 5.90
N ARG A 123 -3.03 -4.82 5.91
CA ARG A 123 -2.29 -5.21 7.11
C ARG A 123 -1.26 -4.17 7.50
N VAL A 124 -0.36 -3.80 6.57
CA VAL A 124 0.77 -2.92 6.88
C VAL A 124 0.35 -1.49 7.20
N ALA A 125 -0.78 -1.03 6.65
CA ALA A 125 -1.27 0.32 6.89
C ALA A 125 -1.59 0.60 8.37
N ARG A 126 -1.94 -0.43 9.14
CA ARG A 126 -2.31 -0.34 10.56
C ARG A 126 -1.12 -0.07 11.48
N PHE A 127 0.09 -0.39 11.04
CA PHE A 127 1.31 -0.28 11.85
C PHE A 127 2.13 0.93 11.41
N ASP A 128 2.76 1.60 12.38
CA ASP A 128 3.66 2.73 12.12
C ASP A 128 5.10 2.25 11.93
N VAL A 129 5.31 1.39 10.93
CA VAL A 129 6.58 0.77 10.57
C VAL A 129 7.09 1.28 9.24
N SER A 130 8.39 1.16 9.00
CA SER A 130 9.02 1.45 7.71
C SER A 130 8.60 0.40 6.66
N VAL A 131 8.24 0.85 5.47
CA VAL A 131 7.81 -0.04 4.37
C VAL A 131 8.74 0.11 3.19
N LEU A 132 9.29 -1.00 2.70
CA LEU A 132 10.09 -1.05 1.49
C LEU A 132 9.28 -1.63 0.33
N LEU A 133 8.95 -0.80 -0.67
CA LEU A 133 8.27 -1.19 -1.89
C LEU A 133 9.28 -1.60 -2.96
N ILE A 134 9.30 -2.86 -3.34
CA ILE A 134 10.17 -3.38 -4.40
C ILE A 134 9.33 -3.66 -5.63
N GLY A 135 9.74 -3.12 -6.78
CA GLY A 135 9.06 -3.38 -8.04
C GLY A 135 9.68 -2.63 -9.19
N GLU A 136 9.47 -3.15 -10.39
CA GLU A 136 9.97 -2.54 -11.62
C GLU A 136 9.42 -1.13 -11.83
N THR A 137 10.11 -0.38 -12.69
CA THR A 137 9.65 0.96 -13.09
C THR A 137 8.27 0.86 -13.74
N GLY A 138 7.36 1.74 -13.32
CA GLY A 138 6.00 1.80 -13.88
C GLY A 138 4.99 0.81 -13.29
N THR A 139 5.30 0.07 -12.22
CA THR A 139 4.37 -0.85 -11.53
C THR A 139 3.37 -0.14 -10.62
N GLY A 140 3.59 1.15 -10.29
CA GLY A 140 2.67 1.93 -9.46
C GLY A 140 3.12 2.13 -8.01
N LYS A 141 4.42 2.03 -7.68
CA LYS A 141 4.97 2.18 -6.32
C LYS A 141 4.45 3.42 -5.57
N LYS A 142 4.43 4.60 -6.23
CA LYS A 142 3.91 5.84 -5.62
C LYS A 142 2.42 5.74 -5.28
N THR A 143 1.62 5.10 -6.13
CA THR A 143 0.18 4.88 -5.88
C THR A 143 -0.01 3.98 -4.66
N ILE A 144 0.79 2.92 -4.54
CA ILE A 144 0.77 2.03 -3.38
C ILE A 144 1.17 2.77 -2.10
N ALA A 145 2.24 3.57 -2.13
CA ALA A 145 2.65 4.37 -0.97
C ALA A 145 1.54 5.32 -0.50
N ARG A 146 0.84 5.97 -1.43
CA ARG A 146 -0.29 6.84 -1.11
C ARG A 146 -1.46 6.04 -0.52
N ALA A 147 -1.77 4.86 -1.06
CA ALA A 147 -2.81 3.99 -0.51
C ALA A 147 -2.49 3.55 0.93
N ILE A 148 -1.24 3.19 1.23
CA ILE A 148 -0.79 2.86 2.59
C ILE A 148 -1.02 4.05 3.54
N HIS A 149 -0.65 5.26 3.12
CA HIS A 149 -0.87 6.47 3.92
C HIS A 149 -2.36 6.72 4.18
N GLU A 150 -3.19 6.71 3.15
CA GLU A 150 -4.63 6.96 3.26
C GLU A 150 -5.36 5.92 4.13
N LEU A 151 -4.86 4.68 4.19
CA LEU A 151 -5.38 3.60 5.03
C LEU A 151 -4.82 3.64 6.47
N SER A 152 -3.84 4.48 6.76
CA SER A 152 -3.16 4.54 8.06
C SER A 152 -3.82 5.47 9.06
N ALA A 153 -3.38 5.40 10.32
CA ALA A 153 -3.75 6.36 11.35
C ALA A 153 -3.34 7.80 10.98
N ARG A 154 -2.28 7.97 10.15
CA ARG A 154 -1.78 9.27 9.69
C ARG A 154 -2.49 9.82 8.44
N ARG A 155 -3.61 9.25 7.99
CA ARG A 155 -4.33 9.60 6.74
C ARG A 155 -4.73 11.08 6.60
N LYS A 156 -4.92 11.78 7.72
CA LYS A 156 -5.25 13.21 7.77
C LYS A 156 -4.03 14.12 7.87
N MET A 157 -2.86 13.53 8.03
CA MET A 157 -1.59 14.23 8.17
C MET A 157 -0.90 14.42 6.81
N PRO A 158 0.16 15.22 6.72
CA PRO A 158 0.85 15.44 5.45
C PRO A 158 1.38 14.14 4.81
N PHE A 159 1.19 14.00 3.50
CA PHE A 159 1.90 13.03 2.67
C PHE A 159 2.85 13.77 1.75
N LYS A 160 4.15 13.56 1.92
CA LYS A 160 5.19 14.14 1.06
C LYS A 160 5.90 13.05 0.28
N ASP A 161 6.33 13.38 -0.94
CA ASP A 161 7.07 12.44 -1.78
C ASP A 161 8.32 13.06 -2.38
N GLY A 162 9.36 12.25 -2.51
CA GLY A 162 10.62 12.62 -3.13
C GLY A 162 11.20 11.52 -3.99
N VAL A 163 11.69 11.87 -5.18
CA VAL A 163 12.48 10.99 -6.03
C VAL A 163 13.95 11.33 -5.79
N LEU A 164 14.78 10.31 -5.56
CA LEU A 164 16.18 10.43 -5.17
C LEU A 164 17.17 10.12 -6.30
N SER A 165 16.68 9.89 -7.51
CA SER A 165 17.50 9.64 -8.68
C SER A 165 17.75 10.91 -9.51
N ASN A 166 18.78 10.86 -10.36
CA ASN A 166 19.09 11.86 -11.40
C ASN A 166 19.37 13.29 -10.92
N SER A 167 19.77 13.49 -9.66
CA SER A 167 20.13 14.80 -9.12
C SER A 167 21.52 14.75 -8.48
N ASN A 168 22.22 15.89 -8.46
CA ASN A 168 23.46 16.02 -7.71
C ASN A 168 23.19 15.79 -6.22
N GLU A 169 24.17 15.23 -5.50
CA GLU A 169 24.08 14.93 -4.09
C GLU A 169 23.62 16.12 -3.26
N SER A 170 24.20 17.30 -3.49
CA SER A 170 23.84 18.54 -2.79
C SER A 170 22.37 18.95 -2.99
N VAL A 171 21.79 18.65 -4.16
CA VAL A 171 20.38 18.92 -4.45
C VAL A 171 19.49 17.93 -3.70
N ILE A 172 19.88 16.65 -3.67
CA ILE A 172 19.15 15.62 -2.90
C ILE A 172 19.20 15.96 -1.40
N GLU A 173 20.37 16.34 -0.92
CA GLU A 173 20.57 16.73 0.48
C GLU A 173 19.70 17.92 0.88
N ALA A 174 19.77 19.01 0.10
CA ALA A 174 18.95 20.19 0.30
C ALA A 174 17.45 19.87 0.24
N LYS A 175 17.02 19.01 -0.66
CA LYS A 175 15.64 18.58 -0.81
C LYS A 175 15.15 17.75 0.39
N LEU A 176 15.98 16.85 0.92
CA LEU A 176 15.63 15.99 2.05
C LEU A 176 15.64 16.75 3.37
N PHE A 177 16.73 17.46 3.66
CA PHE A 177 17.02 18.03 4.98
C PHE A 177 16.74 19.53 5.06
N GLY A 178 16.55 20.21 3.92
CA GLY A 178 16.40 21.68 3.88
C GLY A 178 17.73 22.42 3.91
N VAL A 179 17.66 23.73 3.77
CA VAL A 179 18.83 24.61 3.74
C VAL A 179 18.60 25.77 4.70
N SER A 180 19.62 26.10 5.51
CA SER A 180 19.63 27.30 6.34
C SER A 180 20.17 28.49 5.56
N LYS A 181 19.85 29.70 6.04
CA LYS A 181 20.38 30.94 5.44
C LYS A 181 21.91 30.90 5.41
N GLY A 182 22.50 31.03 4.21
CA GLY A 182 23.95 30.99 4.03
C GLY A 182 24.57 29.58 3.99
N GLY A 183 23.79 28.51 3.89
CA GLY A 183 24.27 27.12 3.86
C GLY A 183 25.21 26.82 2.68
N PHE A 184 25.04 27.49 1.54
CA PHE A 184 25.97 27.54 0.41
C PHE A 184 25.74 28.81 -0.42
N THR A 185 26.65 29.14 -1.32
CA THR A 185 26.56 30.34 -2.17
C THR A 185 25.27 30.33 -2.99
N GLY A 186 24.40 31.32 -2.80
CA GLY A 186 23.09 31.40 -3.48
C GLY A 186 21.97 30.57 -2.83
N ALA A 187 22.20 29.95 -1.69
CA ALA A 187 21.17 29.18 -1.00
C ALA A 187 20.02 30.06 -0.52
N VAL A 188 18.80 29.70 -0.91
CA VAL A 188 17.57 30.23 -0.35
C VAL A 188 17.16 29.33 0.82
N GLU A 189 16.91 29.95 1.98
CA GLU A 189 16.44 29.21 3.15
C GLU A 189 15.12 28.46 2.82
N GLY A 190 15.06 27.18 3.17
CA GLY A 190 13.89 26.36 2.91
C GLY A 190 13.84 25.10 3.76
N LYS A 191 12.63 24.66 4.06
CA LYS A 191 12.38 23.38 4.72
C LYS A 191 12.66 22.23 3.78
N GLY A 192 13.17 21.12 4.32
CA GLY A 192 13.30 19.86 3.61
C GLY A 192 12.06 18.99 3.72
N LEU A 193 12.04 17.91 2.93
CA LEU A 193 10.93 16.94 2.89
C LEU A 193 10.64 16.33 4.27
N PHE A 194 11.67 16.09 5.10
CA PHE A 194 11.49 15.58 6.44
C PHE A 194 10.69 16.53 7.32
N GLU A 195 11.01 17.82 7.27
CA GLU A 195 10.25 18.84 8.03
C GLU A 195 8.82 19.02 7.50
N GLU A 196 8.65 18.95 6.15
CA GLU A 196 7.35 19.09 5.52
C GLU A 196 6.42 17.89 5.77
N ALA A 197 7.00 16.71 6.01
CA ALA A 197 6.29 15.47 6.29
C ALA A 197 6.08 15.23 7.80
N ASN A 198 6.57 16.12 8.65
CA ASN A 198 6.53 15.92 10.10
C ASN A 198 5.10 15.69 10.63
N GLY A 199 4.92 14.68 11.45
CA GLY A 199 3.63 14.16 11.92
C GLY A 199 2.90 13.27 10.91
N GLY A 200 3.39 13.19 9.66
CA GLY A 200 2.74 12.49 8.54
C GLY A 200 3.54 11.32 7.99
N THR A 201 3.57 11.23 6.65
CA THR A 201 4.26 10.16 5.92
C THR A 201 5.16 10.74 4.84
N LEU A 202 6.40 10.26 4.77
CA LEU A 202 7.36 10.58 3.71
C LEU A 202 7.60 9.35 2.83
N PHE A 203 7.34 9.51 1.54
CA PHE A 203 7.63 8.51 0.52
C PHE A 203 8.91 8.89 -0.24
N LEU A 204 9.92 8.01 -0.23
CA LEU A 204 11.17 8.21 -0.95
C LEU A 204 11.33 7.15 -2.04
N ASP A 205 11.24 7.57 -3.30
CA ASP A 205 11.41 6.69 -4.47
C ASP A 205 12.86 6.63 -4.91
N GLU A 206 13.26 5.49 -5.48
CA GLU A 206 14.60 5.18 -5.97
C GLU A 206 15.68 5.24 -4.87
N ILE A 207 15.35 4.69 -3.68
CA ILE A 207 16.27 4.68 -2.53
C ILE A 207 17.60 3.97 -2.82
N GLY A 208 17.61 3.04 -3.77
CA GLY A 208 18.83 2.33 -4.20
C GLY A 208 19.85 3.21 -4.94
N GLU A 209 19.49 4.44 -5.33
CA GLU A 209 20.35 5.33 -6.14
C GLU A 209 21.05 6.43 -5.34
N ILE A 210 20.87 6.46 -4.01
CA ILE A 210 21.48 7.48 -3.14
C ILE A 210 22.97 7.20 -2.88
N THR A 211 23.74 8.26 -2.76
CA THR A 211 25.18 8.19 -2.47
C THR A 211 25.46 7.72 -1.03
N PRO A 212 26.67 7.19 -0.74
CA PRO A 212 27.04 6.75 0.61
C PRO A 212 26.88 7.83 1.70
N ASN A 213 27.14 9.10 1.36
CA ASN A 213 26.96 10.21 2.29
C ASN A 213 25.48 10.40 2.67
N ILE A 214 24.58 10.40 1.66
CA ILE A 214 23.13 10.48 1.91
C ILE A 214 22.63 9.27 2.68
N GLN A 215 23.16 8.05 2.41
CA GLN A 215 22.84 6.85 3.19
C GLN A 215 23.18 7.02 4.67
N THR A 216 24.35 7.58 4.98
CA THR A 216 24.78 7.83 6.37
C THR A 216 23.85 8.83 7.07
N LYS A 217 23.51 9.94 6.42
CA LYS A 217 22.59 10.95 6.99
C LYS A 217 21.18 10.39 7.19
N LEU A 218 20.70 9.60 6.22
CA LEU A 218 19.40 8.96 6.32
C LEU A 218 19.34 7.97 7.48
N LEU A 219 20.39 7.16 7.67
CA LEU A 219 20.51 6.23 8.79
C LEU A 219 20.43 6.96 10.12
N GLN A 220 21.14 8.10 10.27
CA GLN A 220 21.09 8.92 11.48
C GLN A 220 19.65 9.40 11.75
N VAL A 221 18.98 9.96 10.75
CA VAL A 221 17.59 10.42 10.90
C VAL A 221 16.65 9.30 11.32
N LEU A 222 16.76 8.13 10.69
CA LEU A 222 15.92 6.98 11.02
C LEU A 222 16.19 6.41 12.42
N SER A 223 17.39 6.61 12.94
CA SER A 223 17.80 6.12 14.27
C SER A 223 17.45 7.08 15.40
N GLU A 224 17.65 8.37 15.17
CA GLU A 224 17.57 9.41 16.20
C GLU A 224 16.31 10.26 16.12
N GLY A 225 15.60 10.25 14.98
CA GLY A 225 14.46 11.15 14.75
C GLY A 225 14.84 12.63 14.68
N ILE A 226 16.09 12.92 14.31
CA ILE A 226 16.65 14.28 14.29
C ILE A 226 17.25 14.57 12.92
N ILE A 227 17.02 15.77 12.42
CA ILE A 227 17.67 16.30 11.23
C ILE A 227 18.37 17.63 11.53
N ASN A 228 19.38 17.95 10.70
CA ASN A 228 20.00 19.26 10.60
C ASN A 228 19.87 19.79 9.18
N ARG A 229 19.48 21.05 9.01
CA ARG A 229 19.49 21.69 7.69
C ARG A 229 20.91 21.86 7.19
N VAL A 230 21.10 21.80 5.89
CA VAL A 230 22.39 22.09 5.26
C VAL A 230 22.88 23.48 5.68
N GLY A 231 24.10 23.54 6.22
CA GLY A 231 24.70 24.78 6.75
C GLY A 231 24.23 25.16 8.17
N SER A 232 23.60 24.25 8.91
CA SER A 232 23.19 24.45 10.31
C SER A 232 23.44 23.20 11.15
N ASN A 233 23.85 23.42 12.39
CA ASN A 233 23.97 22.37 13.42
C ASN A 233 22.77 22.35 14.39
N LYS A 234 21.68 23.05 14.05
CA LYS A 234 20.48 23.07 14.88
C LYS A 234 19.69 21.79 14.70
N ASP A 235 19.47 21.06 15.79
CA ASP A 235 18.66 19.87 15.83
C ASP A 235 17.18 20.19 15.63
N ILE A 236 16.54 19.45 14.74
CA ILE A 236 15.11 19.53 14.46
C ILE A 236 14.55 18.10 14.63
N HIS A 237 13.69 17.93 15.63
CA HIS A 237 13.02 16.65 15.85
C HIS A 237 11.90 16.42 14.84
N ILE A 238 11.83 15.21 14.30
CA ILE A 238 10.81 14.79 13.36
C ILE A 238 10.18 13.47 13.81
N ASP A 239 8.88 13.38 13.60
CA ASP A 239 8.10 12.15 13.73
C ASP A 239 7.43 11.85 12.38
N THR A 240 8.03 10.99 11.59
CA THR A 240 7.58 10.75 10.22
C THR A 240 7.57 9.25 9.90
N ARG A 241 6.41 8.74 9.48
CA ARG A 241 6.32 7.39 8.94
C ARG A 241 7.03 7.32 7.59
N MET A 242 7.90 6.34 7.40
CA MET A 242 8.71 6.22 6.20
C MET A 242 8.18 5.12 5.27
N ILE A 243 8.09 5.45 3.97
CA ILE A 243 7.85 4.48 2.90
C ILE A 243 8.94 4.68 1.85
N PHE A 244 9.67 3.62 1.57
CA PHE A 244 10.76 3.61 0.58
C PHE A 244 10.37 2.82 -0.64
N ALA A 245 10.91 3.16 -1.80
CA ALA A 245 10.72 2.39 -3.02
C ALA A 245 12.01 2.25 -3.82
N THR A 246 12.15 1.12 -4.49
CA THR A 246 13.27 0.87 -5.41
C THR A 246 12.89 -0.15 -6.49
N ASN A 247 13.54 -0.04 -7.64
CA ASN A 247 13.60 -1.08 -8.67
C ASN A 247 14.93 -1.84 -8.65
N ALA A 248 15.90 -1.36 -7.85
CA ALA A 248 17.23 -1.97 -7.75
C ALA A 248 17.22 -3.19 -6.82
N ASN A 249 18.10 -4.15 -7.09
CA ASN A 249 18.40 -5.23 -6.16
C ASN A 249 19.36 -4.71 -5.08
N LEU A 250 18.82 -4.35 -3.90
CA LEU A 250 19.60 -3.82 -2.79
C LEU A 250 20.57 -4.85 -2.23
N GLU A 251 20.22 -6.14 -2.20
CA GLU A 251 21.12 -7.20 -1.73
C GLU A 251 22.40 -7.28 -2.60
N THR A 252 22.24 -7.12 -3.91
CA THR A 252 23.40 -7.03 -4.82
C THR A 252 24.22 -5.77 -4.55
N LYS A 253 23.56 -4.62 -4.34
CA LYS A 253 24.24 -3.35 -4.02
C LYS A 253 25.01 -3.41 -2.69
N ILE A 254 24.49 -4.13 -1.70
CA ILE A 254 25.17 -4.38 -0.43
C ILE A 254 26.44 -5.23 -0.67
N LYS A 255 26.33 -6.33 -1.42
CA LYS A 255 27.47 -7.22 -1.72
C LYS A 255 28.62 -6.51 -2.43
N ILE A 256 28.33 -5.55 -3.31
CA ILE A 256 29.34 -4.74 -4.01
C ILE A 256 29.74 -3.46 -3.26
N GLY A 257 29.22 -3.24 -2.05
CA GLY A 257 29.58 -2.12 -1.18
C GLY A 257 29.02 -0.75 -1.60
N THR A 258 28.01 -0.69 -2.49
CA THR A 258 27.39 0.57 -2.93
C THR A 258 26.16 0.95 -2.14
N PHE A 259 25.64 0.02 -1.32
CA PHE A 259 24.54 0.27 -0.38
C PHE A 259 24.91 -0.31 1.01
N ARG A 260 24.64 0.44 2.06
CA ARG A 260 24.99 0.04 3.44
C ARG A 260 23.99 -1.00 3.95
N GLU A 261 24.50 -2.03 4.57
CA GLU A 261 23.71 -3.10 5.17
C GLU A 261 22.89 -2.61 6.39
N ASP A 262 23.48 -1.72 7.21
CA ASP A 262 22.80 -1.17 8.38
C ASP A 262 21.58 -0.31 7.98
N LEU A 263 21.70 0.47 6.93
CA LEU A 263 20.57 1.22 6.38
C LEU A 263 19.49 0.29 5.84
N PHE A 264 19.89 -0.79 5.14
CA PHE A 264 18.94 -1.76 4.59
C PHE A 264 18.05 -2.34 5.69
N TYR A 265 18.63 -2.79 6.81
CA TYR A 265 17.82 -3.31 7.92
C TYR A 265 16.93 -2.25 8.56
N ARG A 266 17.30 -0.97 8.53
CA ARG A 266 16.49 0.11 9.11
C ARG A 266 15.33 0.56 8.23
N ILE A 267 15.43 0.41 6.90
CA ILE A 267 14.36 0.77 5.95
C ILE A 267 13.42 -0.39 5.61
N ASN A 268 13.77 -1.60 6.01
CA ASN A 268 13.12 -2.85 5.60
C ASN A 268 12.46 -3.58 6.79
N ASP A 269 11.61 -2.89 7.56
CA ASP A 269 10.80 -3.56 8.58
C ASP A 269 9.77 -4.47 7.90
N VAL A 270 9.15 -3.98 6.80
CA VAL A 270 8.22 -4.75 5.97
C VAL A 270 8.50 -4.53 4.49
N THR A 271 8.71 -5.62 3.76
CA THR A 271 8.84 -5.57 2.29
C THR A 271 7.52 -5.90 1.60
N ILE A 272 7.10 -5.05 0.67
CA ILE A 272 6.00 -5.32 -0.26
C ILE A 272 6.55 -5.36 -1.68
N ARG A 273 6.34 -6.50 -2.36
CA ARG A 273 6.76 -6.69 -3.75
C ARG A 273 5.59 -6.44 -4.69
N LEU A 274 5.76 -5.48 -5.60
CA LEU A 274 4.76 -5.17 -6.60
C LEU A 274 4.94 -6.09 -7.81
N PRO A 275 3.90 -6.83 -8.24
CA PRO A 275 4.00 -7.69 -9.40
C PRO A 275 4.16 -6.85 -10.67
N PRO A 276 5.08 -7.21 -11.58
CA PRO A 276 5.15 -6.61 -12.91
C PRO A 276 3.91 -6.97 -13.72
N LEU A 277 3.61 -6.19 -14.75
CA LEU A 277 2.37 -6.35 -15.52
C LEU A 277 2.27 -7.70 -16.25
N ARG A 278 3.41 -8.28 -16.64
CA ARG A 278 3.48 -9.62 -17.25
C ARG A 278 3.02 -10.76 -16.35
N ASP A 279 3.07 -10.58 -15.02
CA ASP A 279 2.63 -11.57 -14.04
C ASP A 279 1.14 -11.40 -13.65
N ARG A 280 0.45 -10.45 -14.30
CA ARG A 280 -0.98 -10.15 -14.11
C ARG A 280 -1.64 -9.65 -15.41
N ILE A 281 -1.39 -10.38 -16.49
CA ILE A 281 -1.90 -10.02 -17.83
C ILE A 281 -3.42 -9.97 -17.91
N GLU A 282 -4.12 -10.75 -17.07
CA GLU A 282 -5.57 -10.73 -16.92
C GLU A 282 -6.12 -9.38 -16.41
N ASP A 283 -5.30 -8.56 -15.75
CA ASP A 283 -5.68 -7.23 -15.29
C ASP A 283 -5.60 -6.16 -16.39
N ILE A 284 -4.90 -6.42 -17.50
CA ILE A 284 -4.67 -5.45 -18.58
C ILE A 284 -5.98 -4.83 -19.10
N PRO A 285 -7.05 -5.60 -19.37
CA PRO A 285 -8.31 -5.01 -19.85
C PRO A 285 -8.94 -4.03 -18.85
N GLN A 286 -8.90 -4.37 -17.57
CA GLN A 286 -9.45 -3.50 -16.52
C GLN A 286 -8.61 -2.23 -16.34
N ILE A 287 -7.28 -2.35 -16.35
CA ILE A 287 -6.35 -1.21 -16.26
C ILE A 287 -6.57 -0.26 -17.42
N ALA A 288 -6.66 -0.80 -18.64
CA ALA A 288 -6.86 -0.04 -19.87
C ALA A 288 -8.19 0.74 -19.86
N ARG A 289 -9.31 0.08 -19.51
CA ARG A 289 -10.63 0.72 -19.39
C ARG A 289 -10.64 1.78 -18.28
N SER A 290 -10.06 1.48 -17.13
CA SER A 290 -9.94 2.43 -16.02
C SER A 290 -9.14 3.67 -16.42
N PHE A 291 -8.05 3.49 -17.19
CA PHE A 291 -7.25 4.59 -17.72
C PHE A 291 -8.07 5.49 -18.66
N LEU A 292 -8.80 4.92 -19.62
CA LEU A 292 -9.66 5.68 -20.55
C LEU A 292 -10.72 6.46 -19.78
N LYS A 293 -11.41 5.82 -18.83
CA LYS A 293 -12.45 6.45 -18.00
C LYS A 293 -11.89 7.61 -17.17
N ARG A 294 -10.75 7.42 -16.51
CA ARG A 294 -10.10 8.43 -15.65
C ARG A 294 -9.65 9.68 -16.41
N ASN A 295 -9.33 9.50 -17.71
CA ASN A 295 -8.91 10.60 -18.59
C ASN A 295 -10.08 11.15 -19.44
N ASN A 296 -11.34 10.79 -19.14
CA ASN A 296 -12.54 11.18 -19.90
C ASN A 296 -12.45 10.88 -21.42
N ILE A 297 -11.72 9.83 -21.78
CA ILE A 297 -11.60 9.38 -23.16
C ILE A 297 -12.78 8.44 -23.46
N LYS A 298 -13.73 8.91 -24.27
CA LYS A 298 -14.92 8.17 -24.66
C LYS A 298 -14.64 7.22 -25.82
N LYS A 299 -13.72 6.27 -25.59
CA LYS A 299 -13.38 5.24 -26.56
C LYS A 299 -13.36 3.89 -25.88
N GLU A 300 -13.67 2.85 -26.63
CA GLU A 300 -13.64 1.47 -26.17
C GLU A 300 -12.50 0.71 -26.84
N LEU A 301 -12.10 -0.40 -26.23
CA LEU A 301 -11.12 -1.33 -26.80
C LEU A 301 -11.86 -2.51 -27.42
N SER A 302 -11.59 -2.81 -28.68
CA SER A 302 -12.12 -4.03 -29.30
C SER A 302 -11.56 -5.29 -28.63
N PRO A 303 -12.27 -6.41 -28.69
CA PRO A 303 -11.76 -7.70 -28.16
C PRO A 303 -10.40 -8.07 -28.74
N SER A 304 -10.18 -7.83 -30.04
CA SER A 304 -8.90 -8.07 -30.73
C SER A 304 -7.79 -7.16 -30.23
N ALA A 305 -8.09 -5.88 -29.93
CA ALA A 305 -7.14 -4.96 -29.32
C ALA A 305 -6.74 -5.42 -27.90
N ILE A 306 -7.70 -5.90 -27.12
CA ILE A 306 -7.44 -6.46 -25.78
C ILE A 306 -6.51 -7.68 -25.88
N THR A 307 -6.81 -8.61 -26.77
CA THR A 307 -5.97 -9.80 -26.99
C THR A 307 -4.54 -9.42 -27.38
N LEU A 308 -4.39 -8.42 -28.27
CA LEU A 308 -3.07 -7.90 -28.63
C LEU A 308 -2.35 -7.31 -27.41
N LEU A 309 -3.02 -6.47 -26.62
CA LEU A 309 -2.40 -5.86 -25.41
C LEU A 309 -1.95 -6.92 -24.41
N GLN A 310 -2.70 -8.02 -24.26
CA GLN A 310 -2.35 -9.13 -23.37
C GLN A 310 -1.18 -9.99 -23.90
N SER A 311 -0.94 -10.03 -25.22
CA SER A 311 0.17 -10.77 -25.82
C SER A 311 1.51 -10.02 -25.80
N LEU A 312 1.50 -8.72 -25.51
CA LEU A 312 2.69 -7.88 -25.53
C LEU A 312 3.48 -7.94 -24.22
N THR A 313 4.80 -7.76 -24.33
CA THR A 313 5.67 -7.62 -23.17
C THR A 313 5.73 -6.14 -22.73
N TRP A 314 5.43 -5.90 -21.47
CA TRP A 314 5.33 -4.55 -20.90
C TRP A 314 6.53 -4.25 -20.01
N ARG A 315 7.72 -3.99 -20.59
CA ARG A 315 8.93 -3.65 -19.81
C ARG A 315 8.77 -2.40 -18.94
N GLY A 316 7.98 -1.43 -19.42
CA GLY A 316 7.63 -0.22 -18.67
C GLY A 316 6.32 -0.34 -17.89
N ASN A 317 5.78 -1.56 -17.75
CA ASN A 317 4.61 -1.90 -16.96
C ASN A 317 3.38 -1.00 -17.25
N ILE A 318 2.65 -0.58 -16.21
CA ILE A 318 1.43 0.24 -16.35
C ILE A 318 1.74 1.57 -17.04
N ARG A 319 2.90 2.19 -16.76
CA ARG A 319 3.28 3.48 -17.38
C ARG A 319 3.39 3.36 -18.91
N GLN A 320 3.96 2.26 -19.40
CA GLN A 320 4.03 2.00 -20.83
C GLN A 320 2.66 1.69 -21.42
N LEU A 321 1.87 0.85 -20.77
CA LEU A 321 0.50 0.50 -21.19
C LEU A 321 -0.36 1.77 -21.33
N GLU A 322 -0.38 2.63 -20.31
CA GLU A 322 -1.13 3.89 -20.33
C GLU A 322 -0.67 4.83 -21.47
N LYS A 323 0.64 4.92 -21.73
CA LYS A 323 1.19 5.70 -22.84
C LYS A 323 0.70 5.17 -24.20
N VAL A 324 0.76 3.86 -24.40
CA VAL A 324 0.32 3.20 -25.64
C VAL A 324 -1.17 3.40 -25.88
N ILE A 325 -2.00 3.19 -24.84
CA ILE A 325 -3.45 3.38 -24.93
C ILE A 325 -3.80 4.85 -25.20
N ARG A 326 -3.12 5.78 -24.54
CA ARG A 326 -3.31 7.22 -24.77
C ARG A 326 -3.01 7.60 -26.23
N ASN A 327 -1.89 7.13 -26.76
CA ASN A 327 -1.50 7.40 -28.14
C ASN A 327 -2.49 6.74 -29.12
N ALA A 328 -2.88 5.49 -28.89
CA ALA A 328 -3.88 4.81 -29.70
C ALA A 328 -5.19 5.59 -29.73
N ALA A 329 -5.66 6.07 -28.58
CA ALA A 329 -6.92 6.77 -28.46
C ALA A 329 -6.90 8.19 -29.05
N LEU A 330 -5.80 8.93 -28.89
CA LEU A 330 -5.75 10.35 -29.23
C LEU A 330 -5.12 10.65 -30.62
N LEU A 331 -4.21 9.78 -31.08
CA LEU A 331 -3.41 10.06 -32.28
C LEU A 331 -3.74 9.13 -33.44
N TYR A 332 -4.20 7.91 -33.18
CA TYR A 332 -4.30 6.87 -34.24
C TYR A 332 -5.71 6.35 -34.47
N CYS A 333 -6.65 6.62 -33.58
CA CYS A 333 -8.03 6.19 -33.71
C CYS A 333 -8.93 7.41 -33.89
N ASP A 334 -9.55 7.54 -35.07
CA ASP A 334 -10.53 8.60 -35.34
C ASP A 334 -11.93 8.20 -34.88
N GLY A 335 -12.22 6.91 -34.79
CA GLY A 335 -13.51 6.35 -34.35
C GLY A 335 -13.66 6.23 -32.84
N GLU A 336 -14.74 5.58 -32.41
CA GLU A 336 -15.05 5.32 -31.01
C GLU A 336 -14.39 4.04 -30.47
N CYS A 337 -13.90 3.14 -31.37
CA CYS A 337 -13.32 1.86 -31.01
C CYS A 337 -11.84 1.77 -31.37
N ILE A 338 -11.01 1.47 -30.39
CA ILE A 338 -9.56 1.27 -30.56
C ILE A 338 -9.35 -0.17 -31.04
N GLU A 339 -8.86 -0.32 -32.28
CA GLU A 339 -8.55 -1.57 -32.95
C GLU A 339 -7.03 -1.87 -32.87
N PRO A 340 -6.60 -3.13 -33.14
CA PRO A 340 -5.19 -3.50 -33.09
C PRO A 340 -4.26 -2.61 -33.91
N GLN A 341 -4.69 -2.11 -35.08
CA GLN A 341 -3.88 -1.24 -35.93
C GLN A 341 -3.57 0.12 -35.30
N HIS A 342 -4.34 0.56 -34.31
CA HIS A 342 -4.12 1.80 -33.57
C HIS A 342 -3.06 1.64 -32.47
N ILE A 343 -2.74 0.39 -32.07
CA ILE A 343 -1.80 0.08 -31.01
C ILE A 343 -0.37 0.08 -31.57
N ARG A 344 0.45 1.06 -31.15
CA ARG A 344 1.86 1.19 -31.55
C ARG A 344 2.73 1.27 -30.29
N LEU A 345 3.79 0.42 -30.21
CA LEU A 345 4.73 0.35 -29.07
C LEU A 345 5.78 1.48 -29.13
#